data_b6bc85602331feeba3a7167b8f5b1e6b
#
_entry.id   b6bc85602331feeba3a7167b8f5b1e6b
#
_cell.length_a   1.000
_cell.length_b   1.000
_cell.length_c   1.000
_cell.angle_alpha   90.00
_cell.angle_beta   90.00
_cell.angle_gamma   90.00
#
_symmetry.space_group_name_H-M   'P 1'
#
loop_
_entity.id
_entity.type
_entity.pdbx_description
1 polymer ?
#
loop_
_entity_poly.entity_id
_entity_poly.type
_entity_poly.pdbx_seq_one_letter_code
_entity_poly.pdbx_strand_id
1 'polypeptide(L)'
;LHFSVGRNSDALNRLKPMNQNRRALWDRRFWYIKRRGEQCMYKVLLVDDEPIIVEGLSRSIPWERWNCRVVATANDGTEGKNLIEKERPDIVFMDICMPEMNGLQMIAALNSQFPDHEVSVLTGYRDFEYAKEAIRLGVTRFLLKPSNMDELEEAIECMCANLNLAHFSRVFKKQVGVSANEYRNQVLGK
;
A
#
# COMPACT_ATOMS: atom_id res chain seq x y z
N LEU A 1 -3.49 -14.07 -43.63
CA LEU A 1 -4.02 -13.13 -42.63
C LEU A 1 -2.85 -12.37 -42.00
N HIS A 2 -2.53 -11.20 -42.59
CA HIS A 2 -1.53 -10.25 -42.04
C HIS A 2 -2.13 -9.52 -40.86
N PHE A 3 -1.58 -9.71 -39.67
CA PHE A 3 -1.78 -8.79 -38.55
C PHE A 3 -0.72 -7.71 -38.56
N SER A 4 -1.16 -6.50 -38.88
CA SER A 4 -0.38 -5.27 -38.91
C SER A 4 0.14 -4.88 -37.53
N VAL A 5 1.46 -4.97 -37.33
CA VAL A 5 2.21 -4.41 -36.20
C VAL A 5 2.50 -2.94 -36.49
N GLY A 6 1.50 -2.09 -36.31
CA GLY A 6 1.67 -0.68 -36.75
C GLY A 6 0.92 0.34 -35.90
N ARG A 7 0.94 0.24 -34.53
CA ARG A 7 0.30 1.26 -33.68
C ARG A 7 1.01 1.63 -32.38
N ASN A 8 2.24 1.21 -32.16
CA ASN A 8 2.96 1.56 -30.92
C ASN A 8 4.01 2.67 -31.06
N SER A 9 4.40 3.06 -32.26
CA SER A 9 5.42 4.11 -32.46
C SER A 9 4.90 5.54 -32.18
N ASP A 10 3.60 5.80 -32.38
CA ASP A 10 3.02 7.13 -32.17
C ASP A 10 2.81 7.49 -30.70
N ALA A 11 2.69 6.49 -29.80
CA ALA A 11 2.59 6.73 -28.37
C ALA A 11 3.94 7.13 -27.76
N LEU A 12 5.04 6.57 -28.29
CA LEU A 12 6.41 6.82 -27.84
C LEU A 12 6.92 8.20 -28.27
N ASN A 13 6.55 8.67 -29.44
CA ASN A 13 6.95 9.98 -29.96
C ASN A 13 6.31 11.19 -29.27
N ARG A 14 5.29 10.96 -28.43
CA ARG A 14 4.63 12.03 -27.65
C ARG A 14 5.29 12.30 -26.30
N LEU A 15 6.27 11.51 -25.89
CA LEU A 15 6.99 11.65 -24.63
C LEU A 15 8.34 12.35 -24.83
N LYS A 16 8.31 13.68 -25.06
CA LYS A 16 9.53 14.50 -25.09
C LYS A 16 10.22 14.53 -23.71
N PRO A 17 11.57 14.67 -23.63
CA PRO A 17 12.31 14.69 -22.37
C PRO A 17 11.82 15.81 -21.43
N MET A 18 11.62 15.48 -20.18
CA MET A 18 10.92 16.34 -19.22
C MET A 18 11.86 17.23 -18.42
N ASN A 19 11.60 18.54 -18.48
CA ASN A 19 12.15 19.58 -17.60
C ASN A 19 11.58 19.48 -16.15
N GLN A 20 12.33 19.95 -15.14
CA GLN A 20 11.99 19.84 -13.72
C GLN A 20 10.60 20.39 -13.34
N ASN A 21 10.08 21.40 -14.05
CA ASN A 21 8.72 21.92 -13.87
C ASN A 21 7.60 20.96 -14.30
N ARG A 22 7.93 19.86 -14.94
CA ARG A 22 6.96 18.83 -15.36
C ARG A 22 6.74 17.72 -14.34
N ARG A 23 7.56 17.61 -13.28
CA ARG A 23 7.32 16.65 -12.17
C ARG A 23 5.96 16.90 -11.52
N ALA A 24 5.65 18.14 -11.19
CA ALA A 24 4.34 18.52 -10.62
C ALA A 24 3.14 18.28 -11.54
N LEU A 25 3.37 18.29 -12.89
CA LEU A 25 2.33 17.99 -13.88
C LEU A 25 2.09 16.49 -14.04
N TRP A 26 3.12 15.66 -13.77
CA TRP A 26 2.96 14.20 -13.78
C TRP A 26 2.16 13.73 -12.58
N ASP A 27 2.40 14.26 -11.39
CA ASP A 27 1.60 13.98 -10.21
C ASP A 27 0.12 14.33 -10.44
N ARG A 28 -0.17 15.50 -11.05
CA ARG A 28 -1.55 15.90 -11.41
C ARG A 28 -2.16 15.05 -12.53
N ARG A 29 -1.40 14.66 -13.56
CA ARG A 29 -1.89 13.83 -14.66
C ARG A 29 -2.08 12.38 -14.25
N PHE A 30 -1.24 11.87 -13.36
CA PHE A 30 -1.40 10.54 -12.78
C PHE A 30 -2.70 10.45 -11.94
N TRP A 31 -2.98 11.49 -11.17
CA TRP A 31 -4.26 11.68 -10.49
C TRP A 31 -5.46 11.74 -11.46
N TYR A 32 -5.27 12.33 -12.62
CA TYR A 32 -6.31 12.47 -13.63
C TYR A 32 -6.60 11.15 -14.36
N ILE A 33 -5.61 10.30 -14.56
CA ILE A 33 -5.79 8.97 -15.18
C ILE A 33 -6.52 8.04 -14.20
N LYS A 34 -6.24 8.13 -12.90
CA LYS A 34 -6.97 7.40 -11.85
C LYS A 34 -8.45 7.82 -11.75
N ARG A 35 -8.79 9.05 -12.15
CA ARG A 35 -10.18 9.56 -12.11
C ARG A 35 -11.12 9.03 -13.20
N ARG A 36 -10.62 8.42 -14.26
CA ARG A 36 -11.44 7.91 -15.38
C ARG A 36 -11.71 6.40 -15.36
N GLY A 37 -11.09 5.67 -14.45
CA GLY A 37 -11.39 4.25 -14.30
C GLY A 37 -11.56 3.93 -12.82
N GLU A 38 -12.76 3.53 -12.43
CA GLU A 38 -13.20 3.05 -11.13
C GLU A 38 -12.36 3.51 -9.92
N GLN A 39 -12.96 4.36 -9.12
CA GLN A 39 -12.41 4.87 -7.86
C GLN A 39 -12.39 3.71 -6.85
N CYS A 40 -11.46 2.76 -7.03
CA CYS A 40 -11.28 1.66 -6.10
C CYS A 40 -10.60 2.24 -4.84
N MET A 41 -11.37 2.34 -3.76
CA MET A 41 -10.83 2.74 -2.46
C MET A 41 -9.93 1.62 -1.95
N TYR A 42 -8.79 1.96 -1.34
CA TYR A 42 -7.96 1.00 -0.64
C TYR A 42 -8.71 0.37 0.52
N LYS A 43 -8.68 -0.94 0.58
CA LYS A 43 -9.31 -1.72 1.63
C LYS A 43 -8.41 -1.77 2.86
N VAL A 44 -8.93 -1.37 4.01
CA VAL A 44 -8.21 -1.39 5.28
C VAL A 44 -8.77 -2.48 6.18
N LEU A 45 -7.90 -3.29 6.76
CA LEU A 45 -8.19 -4.24 7.84
C LEU A 45 -7.53 -3.73 9.12
N LEU A 46 -8.28 -3.72 10.22
CA LEU A 46 -7.80 -3.40 11.55
C LEU A 46 -7.81 -4.68 12.39
N VAL A 47 -6.71 -5.00 13.05
CA VAL A 47 -6.55 -6.22 13.87
C VAL A 47 -5.95 -5.86 15.22
N ASP A 48 -6.72 -6.01 16.29
CA ASP A 48 -6.29 -5.68 17.65
C ASP A 48 -7.22 -6.38 18.64
N ASP A 49 -6.68 -7.02 19.66
CA ASP A 49 -7.48 -7.73 20.67
C ASP A 49 -8.19 -6.80 21.67
N GLU A 50 -7.91 -5.49 21.60
CA GLU A 50 -8.62 -4.45 22.31
C GLU A 50 -9.72 -3.82 21.44
N PRO A 51 -11.01 -4.17 21.57
CA PRO A 51 -12.10 -3.67 20.72
C PRO A 51 -12.22 -2.14 20.73
N ILE A 52 -11.84 -1.49 21.84
CA ILE A 52 -11.87 -0.03 21.97
C ILE A 52 -10.86 0.64 21.02
N ILE A 53 -9.70 0.01 20.77
CA ILE A 53 -8.68 0.50 19.84
C ILE A 53 -9.19 0.37 18.42
N VAL A 54 -9.74 -0.79 18.06
CA VAL A 54 -10.32 -1.05 16.73
C VAL A 54 -11.44 -0.06 16.42
N GLU A 55 -12.36 0.15 17.35
CA GLU A 55 -13.46 1.10 17.21
C GLU A 55 -12.93 2.54 17.09
N GLY A 56 -11.96 2.91 17.94
CA GLY A 56 -11.30 4.21 17.91
C GLY A 56 -10.65 4.49 16.56
N LEU A 57 -9.82 3.60 16.04
CA LEU A 57 -9.17 3.74 14.73
C LEU A 57 -10.19 3.81 13.60
N SER A 58 -11.20 2.95 13.63
CA SER A 58 -12.23 2.91 12.59
C SER A 58 -13.03 4.20 12.48
N ARG A 59 -13.34 4.85 13.62
CA ARG A 59 -14.21 6.04 13.67
C ARG A 59 -13.47 7.37 13.67
N SER A 60 -12.27 7.43 14.29
CA SER A 60 -11.56 8.69 14.49
C SER A 60 -10.73 9.09 13.27
N ILE A 61 -10.31 8.12 12.45
CA ILE A 61 -9.51 8.40 11.25
C ILE A 61 -10.45 8.70 10.07
N PRO A 62 -10.29 9.84 9.39
CA PRO A 62 -11.06 10.18 8.19
C PRO A 62 -10.52 9.44 6.96
N TRP A 63 -10.73 8.14 6.90
CA TRP A 63 -10.17 7.20 5.90
C TRP A 63 -10.39 7.66 4.46
N GLU A 64 -11.55 8.25 4.16
CA GLU A 64 -11.88 8.74 2.82
C GLU A 64 -10.92 9.81 2.31
N ARG A 65 -10.26 10.57 3.21
CA ARG A 65 -9.26 11.57 2.85
C ARG A 65 -8.11 10.97 2.04
N TRP A 66 -7.74 9.72 2.33
CA TRP A 66 -6.71 8.96 1.61
C TRP A 66 -7.26 7.94 0.62
N ASN A 67 -8.55 8.05 0.27
CA ASN A 67 -9.22 7.08 -0.58
C ASN A 67 -9.14 5.65 -0.03
N CYS A 68 -9.30 5.53 1.30
CA CYS A 68 -9.32 4.29 2.05
C CYS A 68 -10.70 4.03 2.64
N ARG A 69 -10.99 2.76 2.93
CA ARG A 69 -12.16 2.35 3.72
C ARG A 69 -11.83 1.15 4.58
N VAL A 70 -12.28 1.12 5.81
CA VAL A 70 -12.23 -0.06 6.66
C VAL A 70 -13.26 -1.07 6.12
N VAL A 71 -12.77 -2.24 5.70
CA VAL A 71 -13.63 -3.30 5.15
C VAL A 71 -13.91 -4.39 6.16
N ALA A 72 -13.03 -4.55 7.14
CA ALA A 72 -13.20 -5.52 8.21
C ALA A 72 -12.36 -5.13 9.43
N THR A 73 -12.73 -5.70 10.57
CA THR A 73 -12.00 -5.62 11.84
C THR A 73 -11.89 -7.02 12.43
N ALA A 74 -10.80 -7.32 13.11
CA ALA A 74 -10.58 -8.59 13.81
C ALA A 74 -10.10 -8.33 15.23
N ASN A 75 -10.46 -9.23 16.14
CA ASN A 75 -10.10 -9.15 17.54
C ASN A 75 -8.99 -10.15 17.94
N ASP A 76 -8.49 -10.92 17.02
CA ASP A 76 -7.35 -11.83 17.18
C ASP A 76 -6.69 -12.15 15.83
N GLY A 77 -5.51 -12.78 15.88
CA GLY A 77 -4.72 -13.10 14.69
C GLY A 77 -5.35 -14.18 13.81
N THR A 78 -6.15 -15.08 14.37
CA THR A 78 -6.83 -16.15 13.62
C THR A 78 -7.98 -15.58 12.80
N GLU A 79 -8.82 -14.74 13.40
CA GLU A 79 -9.86 -13.99 12.70
C GLU A 79 -9.24 -13.08 11.64
N GLY A 80 -8.17 -12.37 12.00
CA GLY A 80 -7.43 -11.49 11.09
C GLY A 80 -6.95 -12.22 9.84
N LYS A 81 -6.34 -13.40 10.00
CA LYS A 81 -5.90 -14.24 8.88
C LYS A 81 -7.06 -14.63 7.96
N ASN A 82 -8.18 -15.09 8.52
CA ASN A 82 -9.35 -15.47 7.72
C ASN A 82 -9.93 -14.27 6.94
N LEU A 83 -9.95 -13.09 7.56
CA LEU A 83 -10.42 -11.87 6.92
C LEU A 83 -9.47 -11.38 5.83
N ILE A 84 -8.17 -11.56 5.98
CA ILE A 84 -7.19 -11.27 4.92
C ILE A 84 -7.46 -12.12 3.68
N GLU A 85 -7.66 -13.40 3.85
CA GLU A 85 -7.94 -14.32 2.73
C GLU A 85 -9.23 -13.97 2.01
N LYS A 86 -10.26 -13.58 2.76
CA LYS A 86 -11.59 -13.24 2.25
C LYS A 86 -11.64 -11.86 1.60
N GLU A 87 -11.20 -10.83 2.33
CA GLU A 87 -11.38 -9.43 1.93
C GLU A 87 -10.26 -8.92 1.03
N ARG A 88 -9.05 -9.54 1.09
CA ARG A 88 -7.88 -9.10 0.34
C ARG A 88 -7.59 -7.61 0.60
N PRO A 89 -7.27 -7.20 1.84
CA PRO A 89 -7.01 -5.81 2.15
C PRO A 89 -5.72 -5.32 1.48
N ASP A 90 -5.70 -4.04 1.11
CA ASP A 90 -4.51 -3.36 0.60
C ASP A 90 -3.63 -2.86 1.75
N ILE A 91 -4.25 -2.51 2.88
CA ILE A 91 -3.61 -1.95 4.08
C ILE A 91 -4.06 -2.75 5.30
N VAL A 92 -3.12 -3.11 6.17
CA VAL A 92 -3.40 -3.77 7.45
C VAL A 92 -2.75 -2.99 8.58
N PHE A 93 -3.54 -2.58 9.55
CA PHE A 93 -3.06 -2.15 10.87
C PHE A 93 -3.25 -3.30 11.85
N MET A 94 -2.20 -3.66 12.58
CA MET A 94 -2.31 -4.76 13.53
C MET A 94 -1.48 -4.58 14.78
N ASP A 95 -1.98 -5.11 15.88
CA ASP A 95 -1.16 -5.31 17.08
C ASP A 95 -0.26 -6.55 16.93
N ILE A 96 0.87 -6.54 17.64
CA ILE A 96 1.78 -7.69 17.72
C ILE A 96 1.30 -8.67 18.78
N CYS A 97 0.94 -8.16 19.95
CA CYS A 97 0.68 -8.96 21.14
C CYS A 97 -0.79 -9.32 21.28
N MET A 98 -1.23 -10.30 20.50
CA MET A 98 -2.59 -10.83 20.58
C MET A 98 -2.59 -12.28 21.07
N PRO A 99 -3.70 -12.74 21.68
CA PRO A 99 -3.88 -14.15 22.04
C PRO A 99 -3.76 -15.07 20.81
N GLU A 100 -3.37 -16.31 21.03
CA GLU A 100 -3.29 -17.41 20.05
C GLU A 100 -2.28 -17.20 18.95
N MET A 101 -2.41 -16.17 18.13
CA MET A 101 -1.51 -15.86 17.01
C MET A 101 -0.93 -14.46 17.16
N ASN A 102 0.39 -14.39 17.29
CA ASN A 102 1.14 -13.15 17.32
C ASN A 102 1.08 -12.46 15.94
N GLY A 103 0.94 -11.12 15.94
CA GLY A 103 0.87 -10.31 14.72
C GLY A 103 2.05 -10.50 13.77
N LEU A 104 3.27 -10.72 14.27
CA LEU A 104 4.43 -11.00 13.43
C LEU A 104 4.31 -12.32 12.66
N GLN A 105 3.75 -13.36 13.27
CA GLN A 105 3.47 -14.62 12.59
C GLN A 105 2.42 -14.43 11.50
N MET A 106 1.42 -13.59 11.76
CA MET A 106 0.41 -13.24 10.78
C MET A 106 0.99 -12.47 9.61
N ILE A 107 1.90 -11.50 9.84
CA ILE A 107 2.61 -10.77 8.78
C ILE A 107 3.45 -11.72 7.92
N ALA A 108 4.17 -12.64 8.53
CA ALA A 108 4.97 -13.63 7.79
C ALA A 108 4.10 -14.51 6.87
N ALA A 109 2.93 -14.95 7.36
CA ALA A 109 1.97 -15.70 6.55
C ALA A 109 1.37 -14.86 5.42
N LEU A 110 1.05 -13.60 5.69
CA LEU A 110 0.53 -12.62 4.74
C LEU A 110 1.51 -12.39 3.59
N ASN A 111 2.78 -12.08 3.90
CA ASN A 111 3.82 -11.81 2.92
C ASN A 111 4.05 -12.97 1.95
N SER A 112 3.86 -14.21 2.41
CA SER A 112 4.03 -15.40 1.58
C SER A 112 2.90 -15.60 0.57
N GLN A 113 1.71 -15.10 0.87
CA GLN A 113 0.48 -15.34 0.07
C GLN A 113 0.05 -14.12 -0.74
N PHE A 114 0.30 -12.91 -0.22
CA PHE A 114 -0.18 -11.66 -0.79
C PHE A 114 0.93 -10.60 -0.78
N PRO A 115 1.76 -10.51 -1.82
CA PRO A 115 2.93 -9.60 -1.82
C PRO A 115 2.58 -8.11 -2.00
N ASP A 116 1.36 -7.81 -2.42
CA ASP A 116 0.94 -6.44 -2.80
C ASP A 116 0.08 -5.77 -1.72
N HIS A 117 0.50 -5.81 -0.46
CA HIS A 117 -0.16 -5.13 0.66
C HIS A 117 0.84 -4.31 1.47
N GLU A 118 0.33 -3.39 2.27
CA GLU A 118 1.11 -2.57 3.19
C GLU A 118 0.68 -2.87 4.63
N VAL A 119 1.64 -3.05 5.53
CA VAL A 119 1.38 -3.33 6.95
C VAL A 119 1.96 -2.26 7.83
N SER A 120 1.16 -1.77 8.79
CA SER A 120 1.60 -0.96 9.90
C SER A 120 1.31 -1.68 11.21
N VAL A 121 2.31 -1.77 12.07
CA VAL A 121 2.17 -2.31 13.42
C VAL A 121 1.82 -1.18 14.39
N LEU A 122 0.87 -1.44 15.29
CA LEU A 122 0.46 -0.54 16.35
C LEU A 122 0.46 -1.33 17.67
N THR A 123 1.46 -1.16 18.54
CA THR A 123 1.63 -1.99 19.73
C THR A 123 1.95 -1.19 21.00
N GLY A 124 1.47 -1.68 22.15
CA GLY A 124 1.81 -1.13 23.47
C GLY A 124 3.20 -1.54 23.96
N TYR A 125 3.86 -2.48 23.31
CA TYR A 125 5.12 -3.05 23.76
C TYR A 125 6.33 -2.39 23.09
N ARG A 126 7.22 -1.84 23.93
CA ARG A 126 8.52 -1.26 23.52
C ARG A 126 9.60 -2.35 23.51
N ASP A 127 9.40 -3.42 22.76
CA ASP A 127 10.37 -4.47 22.63
C ASP A 127 11.18 -4.29 21.34
N PHE A 128 12.49 -4.21 21.49
CA PHE A 128 13.42 -4.02 20.37
C PHE A 128 13.41 -5.22 19.42
N GLU A 129 13.24 -6.44 19.93
CA GLU A 129 13.21 -7.64 19.09
C GLU A 129 11.94 -7.68 18.22
N TYR A 130 10.79 -7.21 18.74
CA TYR A 130 9.58 -7.05 17.93
C TYR A 130 9.77 -6.02 16.81
N ALA A 131 10.36 -4.87 17.11
CA ALA A 131 10.64 -3.85 16.10
C ALA A 131 11.61 -4.36 15.03
N LYS A 132 12.66 -5.06 15.42
CA LYS A 132 13.64 -5.65 14.51
C LYS A 132 13.03 -6.71 13.60
N GLU A 133 12.19 -7.58 14.13
CA GLU A 133 11.52 -8.60 13.32
C GLU A 133 10.46 -7.98 12.40
N ALA A 134 9.70 -6.97 12.84
CA ALA A 134 8.78 -6.22 12.01
C ALA A 134 9.49 -5.59 10.80
N ILE A 135 10.67 -4.99 11.02
CA ILE A 135 11.50 -4.44 9.93
C ILE A 135 11.92 -5.55 8.94
N ARG A 136 12.34 -6.71 9.43
CA ARG A 136 12.72 -7.86 8.59
C ARG A 136 11.55 -8.35 7.74
N LEU A 137 10.35 -8.30 8.28
CA LEU A 137 9.11 -8.66 7.60
C LEU A 137 8.59 -7.58 6.65
N GLY A 138 9.27 -6.44 6.56
CA GLY A 138 8.91 -5.37 5.63
C GLY A 138 7.72 -4.52 6.07
N VAL A 139 7.48 -4.41 7.37
CA VAL A 139 6.45 -3.51 7.92
C VAL A 139 6.76 -2.06 7.54
N THR A 140 5.77 -1.36 7.03
CA THR A 140 5.91 0.02 6.55
C THR A 140 6.13 1.01 7.70
N ARG A 141 5.41 0.82 8.81
CA ARG A 141 5.53 1.62 10.03
C ARG A 141 5.37 0.76 11.28
N PHE A 142 6.11 1.14 12.32
CA PHE A 142 6.00 0.58 13.66
C PHE A 142 5.64 1.72 14.62
N LEU A 143 4.41 1.70 15.13
CA LEU A 143 3.83 2.74 15.98
C LEU A 143 3.64 2.21 17.40
N LEU A 144 3.87 3.08 18.38
CA LEU A 144 3.66 2.74 19.79
C LEU A 144 2.32 3.30 20.29
N LYS A 145 1.55 2.48 20.98
CA LYS A 145 0.34 2.92 21.69
C LYS A 145 0.74 3.68 22.98
N PRO A 146 0.10 4.82 23.30
CA PRO A 146 -0.89 5.53 22.52
C PRO A 146 -0.23 6.33 21.37
N SER A 147 -0.66 6.08 20.13
CA SER A 147 -0.21 6.88 18.98
C SER A 147 -1.04 8.15 18.86
N ASN A 148 -0.41 9.23 18.46
CA ASN A 148 -1.13 10.45 18.13
C ASN A 148 -1.68 10.40 16.68
N MET A 149 -2.58 11.32 16.35
CA MET A 149 -3.22 11.33 15.04
C MET A 149 -2.22 11.61 13.91
N ASP A 150 -1.22 12.45 14.15
CA ASP A 150 -0.21 12.81 13.12
C ASP A 150 0.63 11.59 12.71
N GLU A 151 1.03 10.75 13.68
CA GLU A 151 1.77 9.49 13.40
C GLU A 151 0.93 8.49 12.60
N LEU A 152 -0.37 8.39 12.91
CA LEU A 152 -1.30 7.52 12.18
C LEU A 152 -1.54 8.03 10.76
N GLU A 153 -1.73 9.33 10.58
CA GLU A 153 -1.88 9.97 9.27
C GLU A 153 -0.63 9.78 8.42
N GLU A 154 0.57 10.00 8.99
CA GLU A 154 1.85 9.77 8.29
C GLU A 154 2.00 8.30 7.85
N ALA A 155 1.60 7.35 8.70
CA ALA A 155 1.63 5.94 8.35
C ALA A 155 0.70 5.63 7.15
N ILE A 156 -0.51 6.14 7.16
CA ILE A 156 -1.49 5.97 6.07
C ILE A 156 -0.97 6.59 4.78
N GLU A 157 -0.45 7.81 4.83
CA GLU A 157 0.13 8.49 3.68
C GLU A 157 1.28 7.69 3.05
N CYS A 158 2.17 7.17 3.87
CA CYS A 158 3.30 6.35 3.42
C CYS A 158 2.81 5.06 2.73
N MET A 159 1.88 4.32 3.35
CA MET A 159 1.32 3.10 2.78
C MET A 159 0.60 3.36 1.46
N CYS A 160 -0.23 4.40 1.39
CA CYS A 160 -0.90 4.80 0.15
C CYS A 160 0.08 5.20 -0.96
N ALA A 161 1.19 5.87 -0.61
CA ALA A 161 2.23 6.23 -1.57
C ALA A 161 2.91 4.99 -2.15
N ASN A 162 3.23 3.99 -1.33
CA ASN A 162 3.83 2.72 -1.75
C ASN A 162 2.89 1.95 -2.68
N LEU A 163 1.62 1.80 -2.32
CA LEU A 163 0.60 1.15 -3.15
C LEU A 163 0.43 1.86 -4.51
N ASN A 164 0.42 3.20 -4.52
CA ASN A 164 0.35 3.98 -5.75
C ASN A 164 1.58 3.73 -6.64
N LEU A 165 2.78 3.66 -6.06
CA LEU A 165 4.02 3.41 -6.80
C LEU A 165 4.04 1.99 -7.39
N ALA A 166 3.62 0.99 -6.61
CA ALA A 166 3.50 -0.38 -7.08
C ALA A 166 2.50 -0.50 -8.24
N HIS A 167 1.34 0.13 -8.11
CA HIS A 167 0.33 0.18 -9.18
C HIS A 167 0.89 0.86 -10.44
N PHE A 168 1.54 2.02 -10.30
CA PHE A 168 2.19 2.71 -11.41
C PHE A 168 3.19 1.81 -12.13
N SER A 169 4.06 1.15 -11.38
CA SER A 169 5.10 0.28 -11.95
C SER A 169 4.51 -0.86 -12.77
N ARG A 170 3.42 -1.47 -12.30
CA ARG A 170 2.71 -2.54 -13.02
C ARG A 170 2.04 -2.03 -14.29
N VAL A 171 1.31 -0.91 -14.21
CA VAL A 171 0.61 -0.32 -15.35
C VAL A 171 1.60 0.17 -16.40
N PHE A 172 2.68 0.83 -15.96
CA PHE A 172 3.74 1.29 -16.87
C PHE A 172 4.36 0.14 -17.64
N LYS A 173 4.79 -0.92 -16.94
CA LYS A 173 5.37 -2.12 -17.57
C LYS A 173 4.40 -2.80 -18.53
N LYS A 174 3.11 -2.86 -18.19
CA LYS A 174 2.07 -3.44 -19.06
C LYS A 174 1.88 -2.64 -20.35
N GLN A 175 1.95 -1.31 -20.27
CA GLN A 175 1.69 -0.43 -21.43
C GLN A 175 2.95 -0.19 -22.29
N VAL A 176 4.12 -0.13 -21.66
CA VAL A 176 5.38 0.24 -22.33
C VAL A 176 6.24 -0.99 -22.65
N GLY A 177 5.98 -2.13 -22.01
CA GLY A 177 6.72 -3.39 -22.19
C GLY A 177 7.98 -3.53 -21.33
N VAL A 178 8.50 -2.42 -20.80
CA VAL A 178 9.68 -2.37 -19.93
C VAL A 178 9.37 -1.63 -18.64
N SER A 179 10.19 -1.82 -17.59
CA SER A 179 10.03 -1.09 -16.33
C SER A 179 10.31 0.40 -16.51
N ALA A 180 9.78 1.23 -15.63
CA ALA A 180 10.02 2.69 -15.66
C ALA A 180 11.52 3.03 -15.53
N ASN A 181 12.30 2.23 -14.80
CA ASN A 181 13.75 2.41 -14.67
C ASN A 181 14.49 2.02 -15.96
N GLU A 182 14.17 0.88 -16.56
CA GLU A 182 14.75 0.48 -17.86
C GLU A 182 14.43 1.51 -18.94
N TYR A 183 13.19 1.96 -19.02
CA TYR A 183 12.77 3.00 -19.96
C TYR A 183 13.56 4.30 -19.75
N ARG A 184 13.71 4.74 -18.50
CA ARG A 184 14.50 5.92 -18.16
C ARG A 184 15.95 5.79 -18.61
N ASN A 185 16.59 4.66 -18.37
CA ASN A 185 17.97 4.41 -18.77
C ASN A 185 18.14 4.37 -20.29
N GLN A 186 17.19 3.80 -21.02
CA GLN A 186 17.18 3.81 -22.49
C GLN A 186 17.05 5.23 -23.06
N VAL A 187 16.19 6.07 -22.46
CA VAL A 187 15.97 7.46 -22.93
C VAL A 187 17.10 8.40 -22.53
N LEU A 188 17.74 8.19 -21.38
CA LEU A 188 18.82 9.03 -20.86
C LEU A 188 20.22 8.56 -21.29
N GLY A 189 20.34 7.45 -22.03
CA GLY A 189 21.61 6.96 -22.55
C GLY A 189 22.60 6.50 -21.49
N LYS A 190 22.12 5.96 -20.35
CA LYS A 190 22.94 5.38 -19.26
C LYS A 190 22.80 3.88 -19.26
#